data_7b8b84c6dd7461ef3f4d8f37ff3b3178
#
_entry.id   7b8b84c6dd7461ef3f4d8f37ff3b3178
#
_cell.length_a   1.000
_cell.length_b   1.000
_cell.length_c   1.000
_cell.angle_alpha   90.00
_cell.angle_beta   90.00
_cell.angle_gamma   90.00
#
_symmetry.space_group_name_H-M   'P 1'
#
loop_
_entity.id
_entity.type
_entity.pdbx_description
1 polymer ?
#
loop_
_entity_poly.entity_id
_entity_poly.type
_entity_poly.pdbx_seq_one_letter_code
_entity_poly.pdbx_strand_id
1 'polypeptide(L)'
;MDRADDNSDRGTSQESFKVTPWEVEGEVDYGKLIEKFGTQPINAELLQKIRKLTGEVHPMLKLGYFFSHRDFDWILDRKEKGEDFYLYTGRGPSGMVHMGHIMPWIFTKYLQDRFNSNLLFQLTDDEKFLYGQDRTREQIDHYTYENILDIIAIGFSPRKTKIIVDTKHIQHLYPIATEVAKRITFSTARAVFGFTNSTNIGMIGFPPVQAAPCFLPSVMEGKPTPVLIPAAIDQDPYWRMTRDVAEKMGYHKPAQIHSKFLPGLGMLGKMSSSKPETAIFTSDEPEAVEKKISTAFTGGQPTVALQRELGANALGCPVFWYLRYFFDTEKESDERMLRCKSGNLLCGECKSDLAKNAGPFIIEFRKRREKARDVVDRFMFDGKPFEK
;
A
#
# COMPACT_ATOMS: atom_id res chain seq x y z
N MET A 1 59.70 18.36 -5.48
CA MET A 1 59.00 19.30 -4.54
C MET A 1 57.53 18.94 -4.60
N ASP A 2 57.21 18.05 -3.68
CA ASP A 2 55.89 17.42 -3.58
C ASP A 2 54.87 18.36 -2.97
N ARG A 3 53.69 18.40 -3.55
CA ARG A 3 52.49 18.88 -2.84
C ARG A 3 51.48 17.74 -2.81
N ALA A 4 51.35 17.16 -1.66
CA ALA A 4 50.27 16.25 -1.30
C ALA A 4 48.97 17.03 -1.27
N ASP A 5 47.99 16.66 -2.09
CA ASP A 5 46.59 17.05 -1.96
C ASP A 5 45.91 16.12 -0.96
N ASP A 6 45.61 16.69 0.18
CA ASP A 6 44.82 16.11 1.27
C ASP A 6 43.35 16.08 0.85
N ASN A 7 42.88 14.96 0.32
CA ASN A 7 41.49 14.74 -0.04
C ASN A 7 40.80 14.12 1.16
N SER A 8 40.31 14.98 2.08
CA SER A 8 39.48 14.58 3.22
C SER A 8 38.23 13.89 2.73
N ASP A 9 38.24 12.58 2.85
CA ASP A 9 37.13 11.65 2.68
C ASP A 9 35.99 12.08 3.63
N ARG A 10 35.00 12.82 3.10
CA ARG A 10 33.73 13.05 3.81
C ARG A 10 32.96 11.75 3.70
N GLY A 11 33.07 10.93 4.73
CA GLY A 11 32.27 9.73 4.91
C GLY A 11 30.78 10.02 4.74
N THR A 12 30.25 9.69 3.58
CA THR A 12 28.81 9.55 3.37
C THR A 12 28.37 8.35 4.21
N SER A 13 27.64 8.61 5.29
CA SER A 13 26.94 7.58 6.05
C SER A 13 26.11 6.78 5.06
N GLN A 14 26.49 5.52 4.78
CA GLN A 14 25.70 4.60 3.96
C GLN A 14 24.32 4.49 4.62
N GLU A 15 23.28 4.90 3.89
CA GLU A 15 21.90 4.70 4.35
C GLU A 15 21.67 3.19 4.57
N SER A 16 21.21 2.81 5.74
CA SER A 16 20.96 1.42 6.13
C SER A 16 19.79 0.78 5.40
N PHE A 17 19.04 1.55 4.61
CA PHE A 17 17.87 1.08 3.86
C PHE A 17 17.67 1.88 2.56
N LYS A 18 17.00 1.27 1.59
CA LYS A 18 16.60 1.88 0.32
C LYS A 18 15.10 1.72 0.10
N VAL A 19 14.41 2.82 -0.21
CA VAL A 19 12.98 2.81 -0.54
C VAL A 19 12.77 3.57 -1.83
N THR A 20 12.31 2.87 -2.86
CA THR A 20 11.94 3.39 -4.18
C THR A 20 10.61 2.75 -4.61
N PRO A 21 9.92 3.26 -5.64
CA PRO A 21 8.71 2.62 -6.16
C PRO A 21 8.90 1.17 -6.61
N TRP A 22 10.12 0.79 -6.92
CA TRP A 22 10.49 -0.52 -7.47
C TRP A 22 11.03 -1.48 -6.41
N GLU A 23 11.74 -0.94 -5.40
CA GLU A 23 12.57 -1.74 -4.50
C GLU A 23 12.56 -1.18 -3.08
N VAL A 24 12.47 -2.09 -2.10
CA VAL A 24 12.62 -1.79 -0.68
C VAL A 24 13.59 -2.78 -0.08
N GLU A 25 14.73 -2.28 0.39
CA GLU A 25 15.83 -3.06 0.98
C GLU A 25 16.19 -2.52 2.36
N GLY A 26 16.70 -3.40 3.22
CA GLY A 26 17.13 -3.07 4.57
C GLY A 26 16.00 -2.88 5.58
N GLU A 27 16.37 -2.51 6.81
CA GLU A 27 15.43 -2.20 7.88
C GLU A 27 14.97 -0.75 7.77
N VAL A 28 13.68 -0.55 7.47
CA VAL A 28 13.13 0.77 7.14
C VAL A 28 12.90 1.60 8.40
N ASP A 29 13.61 2.72 8.51
CA ASP A 29 13.36 3.76 9.51
C ASP A 29 12.27 4.73 9.02
N TYR A 30 11.06 4.55 9.52
CA TYR A 30 9.91 5.35 9.12
C TYR A 30 9.98 6.81 9.59
N GLY A 31 10.72 7.11 10.68
CA GLY A 31 10.98 8.48 11.13
C GLY A 31 11.82 9.23 10.11
N LYS A 32 12.93 8.63 9.68
CA LYS A 32 13.78 9.19 8.61
C LYS A 32 13.05 9.31 7.28
N LEU A 33 12.12 8.38 6.97
CA LEU A 33 11.31 8.51 5.76
C LEU A 33 10.38 9.72 5.77
N ILE A 34 9.76 10.04 6.91
CA ILE A 34 8.95 11.26 7.07
C ILE A 34 9.77 12.49 6.71
N GLU A 35 10.97 12.62 7.28
CA GLU A 35 11.89 13.73 7.01
C GLU A 35 12.35 13.77 5.55
N LYS A 36 12.86 12.62 5.04
CA LYS A 36 13.39 12.49 3.68
C LYS A 36 12.34 12.79 2.61
N PHE A 37 11.11 12.35 2.81
CA PHE A 37 10.02 12.57 1.88
C PHE A 37 9.25 13.87 2.14
N GLY A 38 9.48 14.52 3.28
CA GLY A 38 8.79 15.77 3.67
C GLY A 38 7.28 15.55 3.83
N THR A 39 6.90 14.42 4.45
CA THR A 39 5.53 14.10 4.81
C THR A 39 5.23 14.54 6.24
N GLN A 40 3.96 14.55 6.64
CA GLN A 40 3.56 14.90 8.01
C GLN A 40 3.20 13.62 8.78
N PRO A 41 3.58 13.47 10.06
CA PRO A 41 3.19 12.34 10.87
C PRO A 41 1.69 12.35 11.18
N ILE A 42 1.10 11.18 11.34
CA ILE A 42 -0.26 11.03 11.89
C ILE A 42 -0.18 11.35 13.39
N ASN A 43 -0.71 12.50 13.80
CA ASN A 43 -0.68 12.98 15.17
C ASN A 43 -2.05 12.83 15.88
N ALA A 44 -2.08 13.13 17.19
CA ALA A 44 -3.28 13.01 18.01
C ALA A 44 -4.42 13.94 17.54
N GLU A 45 -4.10 15.12 17.05
CA GLU A 45 -5.08 16.10 16.54
C GLU A 45 -5.79 15.55 15.30
N LEU A 46 -5.03 15.01 14.34
CA LEU A 46 -5.58 14.37 13.15
C LEU A 46 -6.49 13.17 13.51
N LEU A 47 -6.07 12.35 14.49
CA LEU A 47 -6.88 11.22 14.97
C LEU A 47 -8.19 11.68 15.64
N GLN A 48 -8.15 12.77 16.41
CA GLN A 48 -9.36 13.37 16.99
C GLN A 48 -10.33 13.88 15.92
N LYS A 49 -9.79 14.51 14.88
CA LYS A 49 -10.58 15.01 13.75
C LYS A 49 -11.24 13.85 12.97
N ILE A 50 -10.49 12.78 12.70
CA ILE A 50 -11.03 11.57 12.10
C ILE A 50 -12.16 11.02 12.98
N ARG A 51 -11.94 10.86 14.30
CA ARG A 51 -12.97 10.38 15.23
C ARG A 51 -14.23 11.21 15.20
N LYS A 52 -14.10 12.54 15.17
CA LYS A 52 -15.25 13.47 15.09
C LYS A 52 -16.08 13.23 13.82
N LEU A 53 -15.42 13.00 12.68
CA LEU A 53 -16.09 12.84 11.38
C LEU A 53 -16.66 11.44 11.15
N THR A 54 -16.04 10.40 11.72
CA THR A 54 -16.34 8.99 11.43
C THR A 54 -16.97 8.24 12.60
N GLY A 55 -16.97 8.83 13.80
CA GLY A 55 -17.40 8.20 15.05
C GLY A 55 -16.32 7.32 15.70
N GLU A 56 -15.32 6.86 14.94
CA GLU A 56 -14.27 5.98 15.44
C GLU A 56 -12.93 6.24 14.72
N VAL A 57 -11.85 5.68 15.27
CA VAL A 57 -10.54 5.65 14.60
C VAL A 57 -10.19 4.20 14.30
N HIS A 58 -9.86 3.91 13.04
CA HIS A 58 -9.47 2.57 12.62
C HIS A 58 -8.26 2.04 13.40
N PRO A 59 -8.21 0.76 13.82
CA PRO A 59 -7.06 0.20 14.55
C PRO A 59 -5.72 0.42 13.83
N MET A 60 -5.65 0.32 12.51
CA MET A 60 -4.41 0.55 11.74
C MET A 60 -3.86 1.96 11.88
N LEU A 61 -4.67 2.97 12.19
CA LEU A 61 -4.21 4.32 12.53
C LEU A 61 -3.65 4.37 13.95
N LYS A 62 -4.40 3.84 14.93
CA LYS A 62 -3.99 3.82 16.33
C LYS A 62 -2.70 3.03 16.55
N LEU A 63 -2.56 1.90 15.85
CA LEU A 63 -1.40 1.02 15.92
C LEU A 63 -0.22 1.48 15.07
N GLY A 64 -0.37 2.61 14.35
CA GLY A 64 0.69 3.23 13.57
C GLY A 64 1.08 2.45 12.32
N TYR A 65 0.19 1.64 11.74
CA TYR A 65 0.40 1.05 10.40
C TYR A 65 0.35 2.13 9.33
N PHE A 66 -0.68 2.98 9.34
CA PHE A 66 -0.63 4.26 8.64
C PHE A 66 0.07 5.26 9.54
N PHE A 67 1.16 5.86 9.08
CA PHE A 67 2.07 6.60 9.94
C PHE A 67 2.34 8.04 9.49
N SER A 68 2.11 8.36 8.22
CA SER A 68 2.30 9.71 7.68
C SER A 68 1.27 10.06 6.61
N HIS A 69 1.18 11.35 6.28
CA HIS A 69 0.25 11.87 5.28
C HIS A 69 0.79 13.10 4.55
N ARG A 70 0.12 13.46 3.44
CA ARG A 70 0.20 14.76 2.77
C ARG A 70 -1.21 15.30 2.61
N ASP A 71 -1.51 16.44 3.19
CA ASP A 71 -2.78 17.17 3.05
C ASP A 71 -4.05 16.33 3.39
N PHE A 72 -3.92 15.29 4.23
CA PHE A 72 -5.09 14.56 4.70
C PHE A 72 -5.92 15.41 5.67
N ASP A 73 -5.29 16.25 6.48
CA ASP A 73 -5.89 17.29 7.30
C ASP A 73 -6.75 18.24 6.44
N TRP A 74 -6.25 18.71 5.31
CA TRP A 74 -6.99 19.53 4.36
C TRP A 74 -8.22 18.81 3.77
N ILE A 75 -8.14 17.52 3.45
CA ILE A 75 -9.30 16.70 3.04
C ILE A 75 -10.36 16.67 4.14
N LEU A 76 -9.94 16.46 5.40
CA LEU A 76 -10.87 16.43 6.54
C LEU A 76 -11.54 17.78 6.78
N ASP A 77 -10.79 18.89 6.62
CA ASP A 77 -11.34 20.25 6.73
C ASP A 77 -12.43 20.54 5.69
N ARG A 78 -12.25 20.04 4.47
CA ARG A 78 -13.25 20.16 3.42
C ARG A 78 -14.46 19.29 3.69
N LYS A 79 -14.24 18.08 4.19
CA LYS A 79 -15.34 17.18 4.57
C LYS A 79 -16.18 17.74 5.71
N GLU A 80 -15.57 18.42 6.70
CA GLU A 80 -16.30 19.16 7.74
C GLU A 80 -17.21 20.26 7.17
N LYS A 81 -16.84 20.86 6.05
CA LYS A 81 -17.61 21.86 5.32
C LYS A 81 -18.65 21.27 4.37
N GLY A 82 -18.80 19.93 4.33
CA GLY A 82 -19.76 19.23 3.47
C GLY A 82 -19.26 18.96 2.06
N GLU A 83 -17.97 19.16 1.77
CA GLU A 83 -17.39 18.82 0.47
C GLU A 83 -16.99 17.35 0.43
N ASP A 84 -17.33 16.67 -0.66
CA ASP A 84 -16.97 15.28 -0.89
C ASP A 84 -15.58 15.17 -1.56
N PHE A 85 -14.95 14.02 -1.36
CA PHE A 85 -13.69 13.66 -1.99
C PHE A 85 -13.75 12.23 -2.53
N TYR A 86 -12.90 11.95 -3.50
CA TYR A 86 -12.72 10.60 -4.05
C TYR A 86 -11.56 9.89 -3.37
N LEU A 87 -11.68 8.58 -3.27
CA LEU A 87 -10.56 7.70 -2.96
C LEU A 87 -9.94 7.21 -4.27
N TYR A 88 -8.63 7.11 -4.28
CA TYR A 88 -7.89 6.46 -5.35
C TYR A 88 -6.83 5.54 -4.75
N THR A 89 -6.74 4.34 -5.25
CA THR A 89 -5.65 3.41 -4.96
C THR A 89 -5.41 2.52 -6.17
N GLY A 90 -4.36 1.71 -6.13
CA GLY A 90 -4.06 0.88 -7.29
C GLY A 90 -3.18 -0.31 -6.95
N ARG A 91 -2.97 -1.15 -7.96
CA ARG A 91 -2.08 -2.29 -7.91
C ARG A 91 -1.53 -2.63 -9.29
N GLY A 92 -0.24 -2.95 -9.36
CA GLY A 92 0.35 -3.62 -10.49
C GLY A 92 0.12 -5.15 -10.40
N PRO A 93 -0.63 -5.76 -11.33
CA PRO A 93 -1.00 -7.18 -11.27
C PRO A 93 0.17 -8.08 -11.68
N SER A 94 1.21 -8.14 -10.86
CA SER A 94 2.44 -8.89 -11.12
C SER A 94 2.40 -10.35 -10.62
N GLY A 95 1.33 -10.76 -9.95
CA GLY A 95 1.16 -12.07 -9.34
C GLY A 95 -0.08 -12.11 -8.44
N MET A 96 -0.21 -13.20 -7.68
CA MET A 96 -1.29 -13.38 -6.72
C MET A 96 -1.21 -12.34 -5.59
N VAL A 97 -2.38 -12.02 -5.02
CA VAL A 97 -2.51 -11.10 -3.89
C VAL A 97 -2.18 -11.80 -2.59
N HIS A 98 -1.41 -11.14 -1.72
CA HIS A 98 -1.08 -11.61 -0.37
C HIS A 98 -1.57 -10.62 0.70
N MET A 99 -1.52 -11.01 1.96
CA MET A 99 -2.03 -10.21 3.09
C MET A 99 -1.45 -8.79 3.12
N GLY A 100 -0.18 -8.59 2.75
CA GLY A 100 0.42 -7.26 2.67
C GLY A 100 -0.25 -6.32 1.66
N HIS A 101 -0.84 -6.84 0.60
CA HIS A 101 -1.57 -6.04 -0.40
C HIS A 101 -2.97 -5.66 0.09
N ILE A 102 -3.66 -6.55 0.80
CA ILE A 102 -5.03 -6.27 1.25
C ILE A 102 -5.10 -5.32 2.45
N MET A 103 -4.01 -5.14 3.20
CA MET A 103 -3.96 -4.19 4.33
C MET A 103 -4.41 -2.77 3.95
N PRO A 104 -3.75 -2.08 3.00
CA PRO A 104 -4.20 -0.76 2.57
C PRO A 104 -5.59 -0.78 1.93
N TRP A 105 -6.03 -1.89 1.33
CA TRP A 105 -7.37 -2.00 0.75
C TRP A 105 -8.45 -2.10 1.82
N ILE A 106 -8.21 -2.85 2.91
CA ILE A 106 -9.10 -2.89 4.09
C ILE A 106 -9.27 -1.48 4.68
N PHE A 107 -8.19 -0.74 4.79
CA PHE A 107 -8.25 0.64 5.27
C PHE A 107 -8.97 1.57 4.27
N THR A 108 -8.75 1.39 2.97
CA THR A 108 -9.48 2.14 1.92
C THR A 108 -10.98 1.84 1.99
N LYS A 109 -11.37 0.60 2.29
CA LYS A 109 -12.77 0.21 2.52
C LYS A 109 -13.37 0.93 3.73
N TYR A 110 -12.63 1.00 4.85
CA TYR A 110 -13.06 1.79 6.00
C TYR A 110 -13.28 3.27 5.62
N LEU A 111 -12.37 3.89 4.88
CA LEU A 111 -12.53 5.26 4.42
C LEU A 111 -13.76 5.41 3.49
N GLN A 112 -13.96 4.47 2.56
CA GLN A 112 -15.13 4.46 1.69
C GLN A 112 -16.42 4.45 2.49
N ASP A 113 -16.54 3.58 3.49
CA ASP A 113 -17.75 3.41 4.28
C ASP A 113 -18.02 4.63 5.19
N ARG A 114 -16.97 5.09 5.89
CA ARG A 114 -17.11 6.16 6.88
C ARG A 114 -17.33 7.53 6.25
N PHE A 115 -16.73 7.81 5.12
CA PHE A 115 -16.88 9.07 4.41
C PHE A 115 -17.89 9.01 3.26
N ASN A 116 -18.44 7.84 2.98
CA ASN A 116 -19.35 7.59 1.85
C ASN A 116 -18.72 8.01 0.50
N SER A 117 -17.41 7.82 0.35
CA SER A 117 -16.62 8.31 -0.78
C SER A 117 -16.64 7.36 -1.96
N ASN A 118 -16.58 7.90 -3.16
CA ASN A 118 -16.37 7.13 -4.39
C ASN A 118 -14.91 6.68 -4.48
N LEU A 119 -14.66 5.51 -5.03
CA LEU A 119 -13.33 4.91 -5.18
C LEU A 119 -13.03 4.60 -6.64
N LEU A 120 -11.89 5.06 -7.12
CA LEU A 120 -11.25 4.58 -8.34
C LEU A 120 -10.13 3.61 -7.94
N PHE A 121 -10.20 2.38 -8.43
CA PHE A 121 -9.17 1.37 -8.19
C PHE A 121 -8.47 1.04 -9.50
N GLN A 122 -7.19 1.44 -9.65
CA GLN A 122 -6.41 1.23 -10.87
C GLN A 122 -5.64 -0.09 -10.81
N LEU A 123 -5.67 -0.84 -11.91
CA LEU A 123 -4.78 -1.96 -12.19
C LEU A 123 -3.85 -1.58 -13.34
N THR A 124 -2.56 -1.44 -13.04
CA THR A 124 -1.51 -1.03 -13.98
C THR A 124 -0.95 -2.25 -14.70
N ASP A 125 -1.77 -2.84 -15.56
CA ASP A 125 -1.44 -4.03 -16.35
C ASP A 125 -0.39 -3.74 -17.43
N ASP A 126 -0.37 -2.53 -17.96
CA ASP A 126 0.64 -2.02 -18.88
C ASP A 126 2.02 -1.91 -18.20
N GLU A 127 2.09 -1.30 -17.01
CA GLU A 127 3.34 -1.16 -16.27
C GLU A 127 3.99 -2.53 -15.98
N LYS A 128 3.19 -3.51 -15.56
CA LYS A 128 3.72 -4.85 -15.23
C LYS A 128 4.16 -5.64 -16.46
N PHE A 129 3.53 -5.41 -17.60
CA PHE A 129 3.99 -5.93 -18.88
C PHE A 129 5.30 -5.27 -19.33
N LEU A 130 5.40 -3.95 -19.20
CA LEU A 130 6.56 -3.17 -19.62
C LEU A 130 7.80 -3.37 -18.73
N TYR A 131 7.59 -3.55 -17.43
CA TYR A 131 8.67 -3.73 -16.45
C TYR A 131 9.28 -5.14 -16.50
N GLY A 132 8.46 -6.18 -16.68
CA GLY A 132 8.90 -7.57 -16.65
C GLY A 132 9.21 -8.09 -18.06
N GLN A 133 10.50 -8.18 -18.46
CA GLN A 133 10.89 -8.62 -19.80
C GLN A 133 10.40 -10.04 -20.16
N ASP A 134 10.20 -10.92 -19.16
CA ASP A 134 9.79 -12.32 -19.37
C ASP A 134 8.28 -12.55 -19.20
N ARG A 135 7.49 -11.49 -19.01
CA ARG A 135 6.04 -11.63 -18.77
C ARG A 135 5.25 -11.54 -20.06
N THR A 136 4.42 -12.56 -20.32
CA THR A 136 3.52 -12.54 -21.46
C THR A 136 2.26 -11.72 -21.14
N ARG A 137 1.55 -11.28 -22.19
CA ARG A 137 0.27 -10.57 -22.04
C ARG A 137 -0.76 -11.46 -21.34
N GLU A 138 -0.81 -12.75 -21.70
CA GLU A 138 -1.74 -13.72 -21.13
C GLU A 138 -1.52 -13.88 -19.61
N GLN A 139 -0.27 -13.90 -19.16
CA GLN A 139 0.04 -13.96 -17.72
C GLN A 139 -0.44 -12.70 -17.00
N ILE A 140 -0.22 -11.52 -17.57
CA ILE A 140 -0.68 -10.26 -17.00
C ILE A 140 -2.21 -10.21 -16.97
N ASP A 141 -2.90 -10.61 -18.03
CA ASP A 141 -4.36 -10.65 -18.10
C ASP A 141 -4.94 -11.61 -17.06
N HIS A 142 -4.32 -12.78 -16.89
CA HIS A 142 -4.69 -13.72 -15.84
C HIS A 142 -4.58 -13.09 -14.44
N TYR A 143 -3.42 -12.53 -14.10
CA TYR A 143 -3.24 -11.91 -12.79
C TYR A 143 -4.12 -10.66 -12.62
N THR A 144 -4.40 -9.92 -13.68
CA THR A 144 -5.33 -8.78 -13.65
C THR A 144 -6.72 -9.24 -13.23
N TYR A 145 -7.24 -10.31 -13.87
CA TYR A 145 -8.53 -10.87 -13.50
C TYR A 145 -8.55 -11.42 -12.08
N GLU A 146 -7.55 -12.19 -11.68
CA GLU A 146 -7.45 -12.75 -10.33
C GLU A 146 -7.38 -11.63 -9.27
N ASN A 147 -6.64 -10.55 -9.53
CA ASN A 147 -6.58 -9.40 -8.61
C ASN A 147 -7.91 -8.62 -8.56
N ILE A 148 -8.69 -8.56 -9.65
CA ILE A 148 -10.05 -7.98 -9.62
C ILE A 148 -10.93 -8.73 -8.62
N LEU A 149 -10.88 -10.07 -8.61
CA LEU A 149 -11.64 -10.88 -7.66
C LEU A 149 -11.24 -10.59 -6.21
N ASP A 150 -9.94 -10.42 -5.95
CA ASP A 150 -9.43 -10.06 -4.63
C ASP A 150 -9.90 -8.66 -4.19
N ILE A 151 -9.89 -7.68 -5.09
CA ILE A 151 -10.37 -6.32 -4.81
C ILE A 151 -11.84 -6.35 -4.43
N ILE A 152 -12.67 -7.05 -5.20
CA ILE A 152 -14.10 -7.19 -4.92
C ILE A 152 -14.34 -7.93 -3.61
N ALA A 153 -13.53 -8.94 -3.29
CA ALA A 153 -13.62 -9.73 -2.05
C ALA A 153 -13.33 -8.91 -0.77
N ILE A 154 -12.67 -7.75 -0.87
CA ILE A 154 -12.54 -6.79 0.24
C ILE A 154 -13.93 -6.35 0.71
N GLY A 155 -14.91 -6.29 -0.20
CA GLY A 155 -16.29 -5.90 0.09
C GLY A 155 -16.59 -4.43 -0.20
N PHE A 156 -15.85 -3.80 -1.10
CA PHE A 156 -16.17 -2.46 -1.59
C PHE A 156 -17.59 -2.37 -2.14
N SER A 157 -18.20 -1.18 -2.06
CA SER A 157 -19.53 -0.94 -2.64
C SER A 157 -19.48 -0.89 -4.17
N PRO A 158 -20.23 -1.73 -4.89
CA PRO A 158 -20.25 -1.68 -6.35
C PRO A 158 -20.81 -0.38 -6.91
N ARG A 159 -21.66 0.32 -6.15
CA ARG A 159 -22.19 1.64 -6.55
C ARG A 159 -21.18 2.76 -6.43
N LYS A 160 -20.14 2.56 -5.59
CA LYS A 160 -19.14 3.58 -5.24
C LYS A 160 -17.71 3.16 -5.59
N THR A 161 -17.55 2.10 -6.34
CA THR A 161 -16.21 1.62 -6.76
C THR A 161 -16.20 1.35 -8.25
N LYS A 162 -15.21 1.90 -8.92
CA LYS A 162 -14.93 1.61 -10.33
C LYS A 162 -13.50 1.14 -10.47
N ILE A 163 -13.33 -0.05 -11.04
CA ILE A 163 -12.03 -0.66 -11.32
C ILE A 163 -11.59 -0.27 -12.72
N ILE A 164 -10.45 0.36 -12.81
CA ILE A 164 -9.79 0.79 -14.04
C ILE A 164 -8.67 -0.20 -14.33
N VAL A 165 -8.69 -0.83 -15.51
CA VAL A 165 -7.57 -1.60 -16.06
C VAL A 165 -6.95 -0.73 -17.17
N ASP A 166 -5.69 -0.38 -17.04
CA ASP A 166 -5.08 0.68 -17.88
C ASP A 166 -5.24 0.40 -19.37
N THR A 167 -4.88 -0.79 -19.85
CA THR A 167 -5.00 -1.12 -21.27
C THR A 167 -6.44 -1.15 -21.78
N LYS A 168 -7.41 -1.52 -20.92
CA LYS A 168 -8.84 -1.60 -21.30
C LYS A 168 -9.53 -0.22 -21.30
N HIS A 169 -9.05 0.69 -20.45
CA HIS A 169 -9.69 1.98 -20.22
C HIS A 169 -8.81 3.17 -20.64
N ILE A 170 -7.75 2.90 -21.40
CA ILE A 170 -6.75 3.91 -21.80
C ILE A 170 -7.37 5.14 -22.50
N GLN A 171 -8.47 4.96 -23.24
CA GLN A 171 -9.18 6.05 -23.91
C GLN A 171 -9.68 7.13 -22.93
N HIS A 172 -9.92 6.78 -21.66
CA HIS A 172 -10.36 7.71 -20.62
C HIS A 172 -9.17 8.32 -19.86
N LEU A 173 -8.05 7.62 -19.82
CA LEU A 173 -6.83 8.04 -19.12
C LEU A 173 -5.91 8.87 -20.03
N TYR A 174 -5.80 8.50 -21.31
CA TYR A 174 -4.83 9.07 -22.23
C TYR A 174 -4.94 10.59 -22.42
N PRO A 175 -6.14 11.20 -22.55
CA PRO A 175 -6.25 12.65 -22.64
C PRO A 175 -5.65 13.35 -21.40
N ILE A 176 -5.90 12.82 -20.19
CA ILE A 176 -5.36 13.36 -18.94
C ILE A 176 -3.85 13.10 -18.87
N ALA A 177 -3.42 11.87 -19.21
CA ALA A 177 -2.02 11.49 -19.21
C ALA A 177 -1.18 12.38 -20.14
N THR A 178 -1.69 12.76 -21.32
CA THR A 178 -1.00 13.68 -22.24
C THR A 178 -0.85 15.09 -21.66
N GLU A 179 -1.87 15.57 -20.92
CA GLU A 179 -1.78 16.85 -20.21
C GLU A 179 -0.75 16.83 -19.08
N VAL A 180 -0.64 15.71 -18.35
CA VAL A 180 0.42 15.47 -17.35
C VAL A 180 1.77 15.42 -18.04
N ALA A 181 1.93 14.57 -19.09
CA ALA A 181 3.18 14.37 -19.81
C ALA A 181 3.75 15.67 -20.39
N LYS A 182 2.90 16.54 -20.94
CA LYS A 182 3.28 17.86 -21.46
C LYS A 182 4.00 18.74 -20.43
N ARG A 183 3.77 18.51 -19.13
CA ARG A 183 4.29 19.32 -18.03
C ARG A 183 5.49 18.69 -17.31
N ILE A 184 5.91 17.50 -17.73
CA ILE A 184 7.02 16.76 -17.13
C ILE A 184 8.11 16.56 -18.16
N THR A 185 9.35 16.94 -17.83
CA THR A 185 10.50 16.68 -18.70
C THR A 185 11.06 15.28 -18.45
N PHE A 186 11.75 14.72 -19.44
CA PHE A 186 12.49 13.47 -19.25
C PHE A 186 13.50 13.55 -18.10
N SER A 187 14.18 14.70 -17.96
CA SER A 187 15.11 14.93 -16.85
C SER A 187 14.45 14.79 -15.49
N THR A 188 13.24 15.37 -15.32
CA THR A 188 12.44 15.25 -14.08
C THR A 188 12.03 13.79 -13.85
N ALA A 189 11.47 13.12 -14.86
CA ALA A 189 11.05 11.72 -14.74
C ALA A 189 12.24 10.82 -14.39
N ARG A 190 13.40 11.03 -15.02
CA ARG A 190 14.63 10.29 -14.73
C ARG A 190 15.09 10.48 -13.28
N ALA A 191 15.06 11.69 -12.78
CA ALA A 191 15.48 12.00 -11.40
C ALA A 191 14.52 11.36 -10.36
N VAL A 192 13.22 11.34 -10.65
CA VAL A 192 12.20 10.80 -9.73
C VAL A 192 12.18 9.26 -9.73
N PHE A 193 12.27 8.63 -10.92
CA PHE A 193 12.07 7.19 -11.09
C PHE A 193 13.36 6.40 -11.31
N GLY A 194 14.50 7.06 -11.39
CA GLY A 194 15.80 6.39 -11.61
C GLY A 194 15.95 5.80 -13.01
N PHE A 195 15.26 6.33 -14.02
CA PHE A 195 15.37 5.85 -15.38
C PHE A 195 16.80 5.99 -15.91
N THR A 196 17.24 4.99 -16.67
CA THR A 196 18.56 4.92 -17.30
C THR A 196 18.42 4.91 -18.83
N ASN A 197 19.53 4.93 -19.54
CA ASN A 197 19.51 4.81 -21.01
C ASN A 197 19.02 3.44 -21.50
N SER A 198 18.99 2.41 -20.63
CA SER A 198 18.45 1.08 -20.92
C SER A 198 16.95 0.94 -20.56
N THR A 199 16.34 1.95 -19.95
CA THR A 199 14.90 1.92 -19.63
C THR A 199 14.10 1.97 -20.93
N ASN A 200 13.20 1.01 -21.14
CA ASN A 200 12.35 1.00 -22.33
C ASN A 200 11.40 2.21 -22.38
N ILE A 201 11.04 2.62 -23.58
CA ILE A 201 10.23 3.83 -23.82
C ILE A 201 8.83 3.74 -23.19
N GLY A 202 8.27 2.53 -23.07
CA GLY A 202 6.98 2.30 -22.43
C GLY A 202 7.02 2.66 -20.95
N MET A 203 8.06 2.22 -20.22
CA MET A 203 8.26 2.57 -18.81
C MET A 203 8.49 4.09 -18.62
N ILE A 204 9.14 4.76 -19.57
CA ILE A 204 9.31 6.21 -19.52
C ILE A 204 7.97 6.93 -19.69
N GLY A 205 7.07 6.37 -20.50
CA GLY A 205 5.73 6.92 -20.78
C GLY A 205 4.67 6.59 -19.71
N PHE A 206 4.91 5.61 -18.84
CA PHE A 206 3.94 5.11 -17.87
C PHE A 206 3.57 6.10 -16.74
N PRO A 207 4.48 6.86 -16.10
CA PRO A 207 4.13 7.70 -14.96
C PRO A 207 2.98 8.68 -15.17
N PRO A 208 2.81 9.32 -16.33
CA PRO A 208 1.62 10.11 -16.64
C PRO A 208 0.31 9.31 -16.65
N VAL A 209 0.34 8.04 -17.07
CA VAL A 209 -0.84 7.15 -17.07
C VAL A 209 -1.26 6.85 -15.62
N GLN A 210 -0.30 6.53 -14.75
CA GLN A 210 -0.57 6.32 -13.32
C GLN A 210 -1.09 7.59 -12.63
N ALA A 211 -0.68 8.77 -13.07
CA ALA A 211 -1.17 10.04 -12.52
C ALA A 211 -2.61 10.38 -12.94
N ALA A 212 -3.06 9.87 -14.09
CA ALA A 212 -4.34 10.27 -14.69
C ALA A 212 -5.57 10.02 -13.78
N PRO A 213 -5.71 8.89 -13.05
CA PRO A 213 -6.84 8.68 -12.13
C PRO A 213 -6.94 9.69 -10.99
N CYS A 214 -5.85 10.40 -10.63
CA CYS A 214 -5.92 11.49 -9.65
C CYS A 214 -6.76 12.68 -10.15
N PHE A 215 -6.83 12.88 -11.45
CA PHE A 215 -7.53 14.00 -12.08
C PHE A 215 -8.84 13.57 -12.75
N LEU A 216 -9.03 12.28 -12.97
CA LEU A 216 -10.24 11.74 -13.60
C LEU A 216 -11.54 12.16 -12.86
N PRO A 217 -11.60 12.17 -11.49
CA PRO A 217 -12.77 12.71 -10.79
C PRO A 217 -13.09 14.15 -11.16
N SER A 218 -12.08 15.01 -11.33
CA SER A 218 -12.29 16.40 -11.71
C SER A 218 -12.84 16.53 -13.13
N VAL A 219 -12.40 15.66 -14.05
CA VAL A 219 -12.93 15.59 -15.41
C VAL A 219 -14.38 15.09 -15.41
N MET A 220 -14.69 14.05 -14.65
CA MET A 220 -16.04 13.48 -14.55
C MET A 220 -17.05 14.44 -13.92
N GLU A 221 -16.64 15.19 -12.88
CA GLU A 221 -17.48 16.13 -12.16
C GLU A 221 -17.53 17.53 -12.82
N GLY A 222 -16.66 17.80 -13.81
CA GLY A 222 -16.54 19.11 -14.48
C GLY A 222 -16.05 20.24 -13.57
N LYS A 223 -15.41 19.90 -12.43
CA LYS A 223 -14.86 20.85 -11.44
C LYS A 223 -13.67 20.23 -10.70
N PRO A 224 -12.76 21.06 -10.14
CA PRO A 224 -11.69 20.55 -9.29
C PRO A 224 -12.27 19.73 -8.12
N THR A 225 -11.94 18.44 -8.07
CA THR A 225 -12.46 17.49 -7.08
C THR A 225 -11.31 16.92 -6.26
N PRO A 226 -11.39 16.96 -4.91
CA PRO A 226 -10.35 16.43 -4.04
C PRO A 226 -10.22 14.90 -4.16
N VAL A 227 -8.98 14.40 -4.09
CA VAL A 227 -8.66 12.97 -4.12
C VAL A 227 -7.73 12.63 -2.96
N LEU A 228 -8.04 11.55 -2.23
CA LEU A 228 -7.19 10.96 -1.20
C LEU A 228 -6.66 9.61 -1.66
N ILE A 229 -5.36 9.38 -1.50
CA ILE A 229 -4.66 8.17 -1.95
C ILE A 229 -4.11 7.41 -0.74
N PRO A 230 -4.77 6.36 -0.26
CA PRO A 230 -4.17 5.39 0.66
C PRO A 230 -3.19 4.49 -0.10
N ALA A 231 -1.90 4.56 0.24
CA ALA A 231 -0.87 3.77 -0.42
C ALA A 231 0.32 3.50 0.52
N ALA A 232 1.17 2.54 0.16
CA ALA A 232 2.45 2.37 0.84
C ALA A 232 3.40 3.53 0.48
N ILE A 233 4.32 3.86 1.39
CA ILE A 233 5.19 5.05 1.27
C ILE A 233 6.11 5.02 0.06
N ASP A 234 6.45 3.84 -0.46
CA ASP A 234 7.28 3.67 -1.67
C ASP A 234 6.63 4.28 -2.93
N GLN A 235 5.32 4.48 -2.93
CA GLN A 235 4.58 5.09 -4.03
C GLN A 235 4.60 6.63 -4.01
N ASP A 236 5.09 7.28 -2.94
CA ASP A 236 5.16 8.74 -2.81
C ASP A 236 5.84 9.47 -3.99
N PRO A 237 6.93 8.94 -4.63
CA PRO A 237 7.54 9.60 -5.78
C PRO A 237 6.59 9.86 -6.95
N TYR A 238 5.66 8.92 -7.26
CA TYR A 238 4.63 9.12 -8.28
C TYR A 238 3.73 10.31 -7.93
N TRP A 239 3.31 10.36 -6.69
CA TRP A 239 2.36 11.37 -6.24
C TRP A 239 2.99 12.74 -6.08
N ARG A 240 4.28 12.83 -5.72
CA ARG A 240 5.00 14.13 -5.74
C ARG A 240 5.00 14.73 -7.13
N MET A 241 5.39 13.96 -8.14
CA MET A 241 5.35 14.40 -9.54
C MET A 241 3.93 14.82 -9.96
N THR A 242 2.91 14.04 -9.61
CA THR A 242 1.51 14.35 -9.89
C THR A 242 1.08 15.67 -9.23
N ARG A 243 1.49 15.91 -7.99
CA ARG A 243 1.21 17.13 -7.23
C ARG A 243 1.85 18.37 -7.85
N ASP A 244 3.05 18.25 -8.40
CA ASP A 244 3.80 19.35 -9.03
C ASP A 244 3.11 19.88 -10.29
N VAL A 245 2.30 19.06 -10.97
CA VAL A 245 1.57 19.45 -12.17
C VAL A 245 0.10 19.81 -11.91
N ALA A 246 -0.47 19.42 -10.79
CA ALA A 246 -1.89 19.54 -10.49
C ALA A 246 -2.43 20.97 -10.65
N GLU A 247 -1.80 21.95 -10.00
CA GLU A 247 -2.23 23.35 -10.04
C GLU A 247 -2.11 23.95 -11.44
N LYS A 248 -1.08 23.54 -12.20
CA LYS A 248 -0.89 23.97 -13.61
C LYS A 248 -1.96 23.41 -14.54
N MET A 249 -2.66 22.35 -14.11
CA MET A 249 -3.80 21.74 -14.79
C MET A 249 -5.14 22.29 -14.28
N GLY A 250 -5.14 23.16 -13.26
CA GLY A 250 -6.35 23.70 -12.65
C GLY A 250 -7.02 22.74 -11.66
N TYR A 251 -6.30 21.72 -11.15
CA TYR A 251 -6.82 20.72 -10.23
C TYR A 251 -6.20 20.82 -8.84
N HIS A 252 -6.86 20.22 -7.86
CA HIS A 252 -6.28 20.09 -6.52
C HIS A 252 -5.11 19.09 -6.52
N LYS A 253 -4.11 19.36 -5.68
CA LYS A 253 -3.05 18.39 -5.39
C LYS A 253 -3.67 17.18 -4.69
N PRO A 254 -3.45 15.93 -5.17
CA PRO A 254 -3.96 14.75 -4.49
C PRO A 254 -3.34 14.63 -3.10
N ALA A 255 -4.19 14.40 -2.11
CA ALA A 255 -3.78 14.10 -0.74
C ALA A 255 -3.38 12.63 -0.62
N GLN A 256 -2.58 12.30 0.39
CA GLN A 256 -2.06 10.95 0.58
C GLN A 256 -2.10 10.54 2.04
N ILE A 257 -2.23 9.25 2.29
CA ILE A 257 -1.99 8.63 3.58
C ILE A 257 -1.13 7.38 3.38
N HIS A 258 -0.02 7.29 4.10
CA HIS A 258 1.03 6.32 3.83
C HIS A 258 1.05 5.20 4.86
N SER A 259 1.04 3.97 4.36
CA SER A 259 1.20 2.77 5.18
C SER A 259 2.66 2.32 5.25
N LYS A 260 2.97 1.60 6.33
CA LYS A 260 4.17 0.77 6.46
C LYS A 260 4.07 -0.46 5.57
N PHE A 261 5.17 -1.19 5.45
CA PHE A 261 5.19 -2.51 4.84
C PHE A 261 4.85 -3.57 5.88
N LEU A 262 4.09 -4.59 5.47
CA LEU A 262 3.95 -5.79 6.28
C LEU A 262 5.17 -6.68 6.01
N PRO A 263 5.88 -7.16 7.06
CA PRO A 263 7.01 -8.06 6.88
C PRO A 263 6.56 -9.40 6.30
N GLY A 264 7.40 -10.03 5.49
CA GLY A 264 7.24 -11.45 5.13
C GLY A 264 7.46 -12.34 6.35
N LEU A 265 6.98 -13.58 6.30
CA LEU A 265 7.16 -14.56 7.39
C LEU A 265 8.62 -15.06 7.55
N GLY A 266 9.52 -14.68 6.65
CA GLY A 266 10.96 -14.95 6.74
C GLY A 266 11.70 -14.01 7.69
N MET A 267 13.02 -14.15 7.77
CA MET A 267 13.87 -13.42 8.72
C MET A 267 13.92 -11.91 8.47
N LEU A 268 13.91 -11.46 7.21
CA LEU A 268 14.07 -10.05 6.83
C LEU A 268 13.26 -9.70 5.58
N GLY A 269 12.81 -8.45 5.50
CA GLY A 269 12.25 -7.83 4.30
C GLY A 269 10.73 -7.80 4.26
N LYS A 270 10.21 -7.01 3.31
CA LYS A 270 8.77 -6.92 3.04
C LYS A 270 8.24 -8.24 2.45
N MET A 271 6.96 -8.50 2.66
CA MET A 271 6.27 -9.60 1.99
C MET A 271 6.35 -9.42 0.47
N SER A 272 6.67 -10.51 -0.24
CA SER A 272 6.85 -10.48 -1.69
C SER A 272 6.28 -11.74 -2.34
N SER A 273 5.61 -11.58 -3.49
CA SER A 273 5.14 -12.70 -4.30
C SER A 273 6.28 -13.53 -4.90
N SER A 274 7.50 -13.01 -4.96
CA SER A 274 8.68 -13.75 -5.45
C SER A 274 9.24 -14.77 -4.45
N LYS A 275 8.81 -14.70 -3.18
CA LYS A 275 9.16 -15.66 -2.12
C LYS A 275 7.88 -16.23 -1.51
N PRO A 276 7.18 -17.11 -2.23
CA PRO A 276 5.83 -17.55 -1.87
C PRO A 276 5.75 -18.25 -0.51
N GLU A 277 6.83 -18.88 -0.06
CA GLU A 277 6.91 -19.54 1.25
C GLU A 277 6.87 -18.53 2.42
N THR A 278 7.19 -17.26 2.17
CA THR A 278 7.19 -16.18 3.17
C THR A 278 5.95 -15.30 3.12
N ALA A 279 5.00 -15.59 2.24
CA ALA A 279 3.79 -14.80 2.03
C ALA A 279 2.53 -15.64 2.21
N ILE A 280 1.55 -15.13 2.96
CA ILE A 280 0.20 -15.72 3.02
C ILE A 280 -0.61 -15.09 1.89
N PHE A 281 -0.99 -15.90 0.90
CA PHE A 281 -1.82 -15.46 -0.21
C PHE A 281 -3.32 -15.57 0.13
N THR A 282 -4.11 -14.70 -0.48
CA THR A 282 -5.57 -14.72 -0.36
C THR A 282 -6.20 -15.98 -0.95
N SER A 283 -5.46 -16.70 -1.80
CA SER A 283 -5.83 -17.95 -2.45
C SER A 283 -5.26 -19.20 -1.78
N ASP A 284 -4.45 -19.06 -0.71
CA ASP A 284 -3.86 -20.21 -0.02
C ASP A 284 -4.94 -21.13 0.57
N GLU A 285 -4.70 -22.44 0.55
CA GLU A 285 -5.48 -23.41 1.30
C GLU A 285 -5.15 -23.29 2.81
N PRO A 286 -6.08 -23.61 3.71
CA PRO A 286 -5.88 -23.48 5.16
C PRO A 286 -4.62 -24.20 5.67
N GLU A 287 -4.35 -25.38 5.15
CA GLU A 287 -3.17 -26.19 5.51
C GLU A 287 -1.86 -25.51 5.09
N ALA A 288 -1.87 -24.81 3.94
CA ALA A 288 -0.74 -24.04 3.48
C ALA A 288 -0.49 -22.82 4.37
N VAL A 289 -1.55 -22.13 4.82
CA VAL A 289 -1.47 -21.01 5.77
C VAL A 289 -0.86 -21.49 7.09
N GLU A 290 -1.36 -22.57 7.66
CA GLU A 290 -0.84 -23.14 8.90
C GLU A 290 0.64 -23.54 8.77
N LYS A 291 1.02 -24.20 7.68
CA LYS A 291 2.40 -24.59 7.39
C LYS A 291 3.32 -23.37 7.31
N LYS A 292 2.93 -22.34 6.58
CA LYS A 292 3.71 -21.09 6.46
C LYS A 292 3.89 -20.40 7.82
N ILE A 293 2.86 -20.36 8.65
CA ILE A 293 2.92 -19.78 10.00
C ILE A 293 3.81 -20.64 10.92
N SER A 294 3.70 -21.95 10.87
CA SER A 294 4.51 -22.86 11.72
C SER A 294 6.01 -22.70 11.48
N THR A 295 6.41 -22.44 10.22
CA THR A 295 7.82 -22.23 9.84
C THR A 295 8.26 -20.78 9.86
N ALA A 296 7.34 -19.83 10.19
CA ALA A 296 7.64 -18.40 10.23
C ALA A 296 8.81 -18.09 11.18
N PHE A 297 9.64 -17.12 10.78
CA PHE A 297 10.65 -16.54 11.67
C PHE A 297 9.99 -15.89 12.88
N THR A 298 10.68 -15.90 14.01
CA THR A 298 10.24 -15.21 15.24
C THR A 298 11.42 -14.52 15.89
N GLY A 299 11.15 -13.49 16.66
CA GLY A 299 12.16 -12.81 17.48
C GLY A 299 12.52 -13.55 18.78
N GLY A 300 12.28 -14.87 18.85
CA GLY A 300 12.52 -15.68 20.04
C GLY A 300 13.98 -16.04 20.25
N GLN A 301 14.25 -16.63 21.41
CA GLN A 301 15.57 -17.15 21.78
C GLN A 301 15.76 -18.61 21.27
N PRO A 302 17.01 -19.09 21.17
CA PRO A 302 17.29 -20.45 20.71
C PRO A 302 16.65 -21.57 21.54
N THR A 303 16.38 -21.33 22.82
CA THR A 303 15.73 -22.31 23.71
C THR A 303 14.60 -21.70 24.49
N VAL A 304 13.64 -22.52 24.89
CA VAL A 304 12.50 -22.11 25.76
C VAL A 304 12.99 -21.54 27.08
N ALA A 305 14.03 -22.15 27.71
CA ALA A 305 14.59 -21.69 28.96
C ALA A 305 15.15 -20.26 28.84
N LEU A 306 15.96 -20.00 27.79
CA LEU A 306 16.49 -18.66 27.53
C LEU A 306 15.38 -17.66 27.20
N GLN A 307 14.34 -18.08 26.47
CA GLN A 307 13.22 -17.18 26.20
C GLN A 307 12.42 -16.83 27.45
N ARG A 308 12.24 -17.78 28.38
CA ARG A 308 11.61 -17.54 29.70
C ARG A 308 12.42 -16.54 30.52
N GLU A 309 13.75 -16.62 30.46
CA GLU A 309 14.67 -15.78 31.22
C GLU A 309 14.86 -14.38 30.60
N LEU A 310 15.14 -14.31 29.30
CA LEU A 310 15.56 -13.08 28.62
C LEU A 310 14.41 -12.39 27.84
N GLY A 311 13.28 -13.06 27.67
CA GLY A 311 12.23 -12.61 26.77
C GLY A 311 12.59 -12.72 25.30
N ALA A 312 11.77 -12.11 24.45
CA ALA A 312 11.94 -12.13 22.99
C ALA A 312 11.74 -10.74 22.36
N ASN A 313 12.24 -10.57 21.13
CA ASN A 313 12.10 -9.33 20.36
C ASN A 313 10.79 -9.33 19.56
N ALA A 314 9.73 -8.78 20.15
CA ALA A 314 8.44 -8.66 19.49
C ALA A 314 8.51 -7.80 18.21
N LEU A 315 9.28 -6.71 18.23
CA LEU A 315 9.35 -5.77 17.09
C LEU A 315 10.10 -6.35 15.88
N GLY A 316 11.02 -7.29 16.10
CA GLY A 316 11.70 -8.04 15.04
C GLY A 316 10.93 -9.29 14.58
N CYS A 317 9.69 -9.50 15.05
CA CYS A 317 8.93 -10.73 14.82
C CYS A 317 7.77 -10.50 13.84
N PRO A 318 7.76 -11.11 12.64
CA PRO A 318 6.66 -10.99 11.71
C PRO A 318 5.33 -11.50 12.28
N VAL A 319 5.33 -12.60 13.05
CA VAL A 319 4.12 -13.15 13.67
C VAL A 319 3.43 -12.11 14.56
N PHE A 320 4.20 -11.34 15.32
CA PHE A 320 3.68 -10.25 16.14
C PHE A 320 3.01 -9.16 15.28
N TRP A 321 3.61 -8.77 14.16
CA TRP A 321 3.04 -7.74 13.29
C TRP A 321 1.75 -8.17 12.58
N TYR A 322 1.63 -9.46 12.19
CA TYR A 322 0.38 -9.99 11.64
C TYR A 322 -0.74 -9.97 12.68
N LEU A 323 -0.47 -10.44 13.90
CA LEU A 323 -1.45 -10.38 14.99
C LEU A 323 -1.86 -8.94 15.28
N ARG A 324 -0.88 -8.05 15.47
CA ARG A 324 -1.08 -6.63 15.78
C ARG A 324 -1.97 -5.90 14.77
N TYR A 325 -1.75 -6.12 13.49
CA TYR A 325 -2.42 -5.31 12.46
C TYR A 325 -3.72 -5.91 11.93
N PHE A 326 -3.91 -7.22 12.03
CA PHE A 326 -5.10 -7.87 11.49
C PHE A 326 -6.09 -8.34 12.57
N PHE A 327 -5.60 -8.75 13.74
CA PHE A 327 -6.40 -9.56 14.64
C PHE A 327 -6.47 -9.02 16.07
N ASP A 328 -5.41 -8.43 16.58
CA ASP A 328 -5.39 -7.90 17.94
C ASP A 328 -6.06 -6.51 18.01
N THR A 329 -6.77 -6.25 19.10
CA THR A 329 -7.08 -4.90 19.54
C THR A 329 -5.81 -4.19 20.03
N GLU A 330 -5.86 -2.87 20.23
CA GLU A 330 -4.75 -2.10 20.78
C GLU A 330 -4.26 -2.68 22.11
N LYS A 331 -5.21 -2.98 23.03
CA LYS A 331 -4.91 -3.56 24.35
C LYS A 331 -4.27 -4.95 24.23
N GLU A 332 -4.85 -5.85 23.43
CA GLU A 332 -4.31 -7.20 23.23
C GLU A 332 -2.91 -7.17 22.62
N SER A 333 -2.66 -6.29 21.69
CA SER A 333 -1.36 -6.10 21.06
C SER A 333 -0.29 -5.63 22.06
N ASP A 334 -0.65 -4.68 22.93
CA ASP A 334 0.26 -4.15 23.93
C ASP A 334 0.53 -5.20 25.04
N GLU A 335 -0.50 -5.94 25.49
CA GLU A 335 -0.35 -7.06 26.41
C GLU A 335 0.52 -8.17 25.80
N ARG A 336 0.32 -8.51 24.51
CA ARG A 336 1.15 -9.49 23.79
C ARG A 336 2.61 -9.05 23.75
N MET A 337 2.87 -7.78 23.46
CA MET A 337 4.22 -7.22 23.45
C MET A 337 4.88 -7.34 24.82
N LEU A 338 4.20 -6.98 25.89
CA LEU A 338 4.72 -7.07 27.27
C LEU A 338 5.03 -8.51 27.66
N ARG A 339 4.11 -9.44 27.42
CA ARG A 339 4.29 -10.87 27.70
C ARG A 339 5.43 -11.49 26.88
N CYS A 340 5.58 -11.09 25.61
CA CYS A 340 6.68 -11.51 24.74
C CYS A 340 8.04 -11.05 25.30
N LYS A 341 8.16 -9.77 25.64
CA LYS A 341 9.39 -9.16 26.18
C LYS A 341 9.79 -9.70 27.54
N SER A 342 8.82 -10.12 28.37
CA SER A 342 9.06 -10.68 29.70
C SER A 342 9.27 -12.21 29.73
N GLY A 343 9.27 -12.88 28.57
CA GLY A 343 9.37 -14.34 28.49
C GLY A 343 8.10 -15.11 28.91
N ASN A 344 7.01 -14.42 29.23
CA ASN A 344 5.73 -15.00 29.63
C ASN A 344 4.87 -15.52 28.47
N LEU A 345 5.33 -15.33 27.22
CA LEU A 345 4.69 -15.81 26.02
C LEU A 345 5.72 -16.47 25.11
N LEU A 346 5.47 -17.71 24.73
CA LEU A 346 6.35 -18.45 23.83
C LEU A 346 5.98 -18.22 22.36
N CYS A 347 6.96 -18.31 21.48
CA CYS A 347 6.76 -18.12 20.03
C CYS A 347 5.75 -19.13 19.44
N GLY A 348 5.74 -20.38 19.95
CA GLY A 348 4.77 -21.41 19.54
C GLY A 348 3.33 -21.02 19.85
N GLU A 349 3.08 -20.38 21.02
CA GLU A 349 1.76 -19.87 21.40
C GLU A 349 1.31 -18.76 20.44
N CYS A 350 2.19 -17.77 20.13
CA CYS A 350 1.89 -16.72 19.14
C CYS A 350 1.60 -17.28 17.75
N LYS A 351 2.37 -18.29 17.29
CA LYS A 351 2.12 -18.95 16.01
C LYS A 351 0.77 -19.65 15.98
N SER A 352 0.42 -20.36 17.08
CA SER A 352 -0.88 -21.00 17.23
C SER A 352 -2.02 -19.97 17.18
N ASP A 353 -1.87 -18.83 17.88
CA ASP A 353 -2.86 -17.76 17.85
C ASP A 353 -3.01 -17.17 16.45
N LEU A 354 -1.89 -16.93 15.75
CA LEU A 354 -1.94 -16.43 14.37
C LEU A 354 -2.64 -17.43 13.43
N ALA A 355 -2.33 -18.73 13.53
CA ALA A 355 -2.95 -19.75 12.69
C ALA A 355 -4.46 -19.86 12.93
N LYS A 356 -4.90 -19.80 14.20
CA LYS A 356 -6.33 -19.81 14.59
C LYS A 356 -7.11 -18.62 14.01
N ASN A 357 -6.47 -17.50 13.78
CA ASN A 357 -7.12 -16.30 13.24
C ASN A 357 -6.98 -16.21 11.71
N ALA A 358 -5.78 -16.46 11.17
CA ALA A 358 -5.50 -16.32 9.76
C ALA A 358 -6.20 -17.38 8.89
N GLY A 359 -6.30 -18.63 9.38
CA GLY A 359 -6.99 -19.70 8.66
C GLY A 359 -8.45 -19.35 8.35
N PRO A 360 -9.31 -19.09 9.36
CA PRO A 360 -10.69 -18.68 9.12
C PRO A 360 -10.84 -17.42 8.28
N PHE A 361 -9.94 -16.44 8.47
CA PHE A 361 -9.92 -15.20 7.68
C PHE A 361 -9.72 -15.50 6.18
N ILE A 362 -8.75 -16.34 5.83
CA ILE A 362 -8.48 -16.71 4.43
C ILE A 362 -9.63 -17.56 3.86
N ILE A 363 -10.20 -18.50 4.62
CA ILE A 363 -11.39 -19.28 4.19
C ILE A 363 -12.54 -18.34 3.81
N GLU A 364 -12.84 -17.38 4.67
CA GLU A 364 -13.94 -16.44 4.42
C GLU A 364 -13.63 -15.50 3.25
N PHE A 365 -12.37 -15.07 3.12
CA PHE A 365 -11.92 -14.25 2.00
C PHE A 365 -12.06 -15.00 0.67
N ARG A 366 -11.67 -16.27 0.61
CA ARG A 366 -11.83 -17.14 -0.57
C ARG A 366 -13.30 -17.31 -0.96
N LYS A 367 -14.20 -17.51 0.00
CA LYS A 367 -15.65 -17.59 -0.28
C LYS A 367 -16.17 -16.30 -0.92
N ARG A 368 -15.74 -15.13 -0.42
CA ARG A 368 -16.11 -13.84 -1.01
C ARG A 368 -15.51 -13.66 -2.40
N ARG A 369 -14.31 -14.14 -2.61
CA ARG A 369 -13.62 -14.14 -3.89
C ARG A 369 -14.35 -14.98 -4.95
N GLU A 370 -14.86 -16.14 -4.59
CA GLU A 370 -15.69 -16.95 -5.51
C GLU A 370 -16.99 -16.23 -5.90
N LYS A 371 -17.66 -15.62 -4.93
CA LYS A 371 -18.86 -14.79 -5.20
C LYS A 371 -18.56 -13.56 -6.05
N ALA A 372 -17.34 -13.05 -6.01
CA ALA A 372 -16.93 -11.90 -6.80
C ALA A 372 -17.02 -12.16 -8.31
N ARG A 373 -16.87 -13.42 -8.76
CA ARG A 373 -16.96 -13.80 -10.18
C ARG A 373 -18.27 -13.38 -10.84
N ASP A 374 -19.36 -13.43 -10.09
CA ASP A 374 -20.72 -13.15 -10.60
C ASP A 374 -21.01 -11.65 -10.71
N VAL A 375 -20.13 -10.81 -10.18
CA VAL A 375 -20.40 -9.36 -10.06
C VAL A 375 -19.29 -8.47 -10.63
N VAL A 376 -18.29 -9.02 -11.29
CA VAL A 376 -17.13 -8.29 -11.85
C VAL A 376 -17.59 -7.09 -12.67
N ASP A 377 -18.53 -7.29 -13.59
CA ASP A 377 -18.99 -6.24 -14.51
C ASP A 377 -19.58 -5.02 -13.78
N ARG A 378 -20.10 -5.21 -12.57
CA ARG A 378 -20.68 -4.12 -11.76
C ARG A 378 -19.62 -3.18 -11.18
N PHE A 379 -18.36 -3.61 -11.17
CA PHE A 379 -17.23 -2.85 -10.66
C PHE A 379 -16.37 -2.24 -11.76
N MET A 380 -16.47 -2.74 -12.99
CA MET A 380 -15.62 -2.24 -14.07
C MET A 380 -16.00 -0.80 -14.44
N PHE A 381 -14.98 0.00 -14.72
CA PHE A 381 -15.17 1.38 -15.15
C PHE A 381 -15.85 1.41 -16.53
N ASP A 382 -16.92 2.15 -16.65
CA ASP A 382 -17.76 2.26 -17.85
C ASP A 382 -17.63 3.62 -18.56
N GLY A 383 -16.66 4.43 -18.13
CA GLY A 383 -16.44 5.78 -18.68
C GLY A 383 -17.40 6.85 -18.15
N LYS A 384 -18.32 6.51 -17.25
CA LYS A 384 -19.35 7.45 -16.74
C LYS A 384 -19.02 7.89 -15.31
N PRO A 385 -19.51 9.06 -14.89
CA PRO A 385 -19.52 9.44 -13.47
C PRO A 385 -20.25 8.42 -12.59
N PHE A 386 -20.02 8.49 -11.30
CA PHE A 386 -20.80 7.72 -10.35
C PHE A 386 -22.25 8.24 -10.27
N GLU A 387 -23.19 7.34 -10.09
CA GLU A 387 -24.58 7.71 -9.83
C GLU A 387 -24.66 8.49 -8.50
N LYS A 388 -25.43 9.57 -8.51
CA LYS A 388 -25.63 10.44 -7.33
C LYS A 388 -26.54 9.83 -6.29
#